data_9a9f9248a923a19c284c9026a2b9f1a1
#
_entry.id   9a9f9248a923a19c284c9026a2b9f1a1
#
_cell.length_a   1.000
_cell.length_b   1.000
_cell.length_c   1.000
_cell.angle_alpha   90.00
_cell.angle_beta   90.00
_cell.angle_gamma   90.00
#
_symmetry.space_group_name_H-M   'P 1'
#
loop_
_entity.id
_entity.type
_entity.pdbx_description
1 polymer ?
#
loop_
_entity_poly.entity_id
_entity_poly.type
_entity_poly.pdbx_seq_one_letter_code
_entity_poly.pdbx_strand_id
1 'polypeptide(L)'
;MDEVRLKDELMARLSNELDRPALQVIDGALSSVLRNYEISKRETGLSTNIISFPELDIFIGKIRFENYSVSTVNQYQRFLTDLLIYVGKPVQEIAGEDVVECLNYYEQARKISSSTKDHKRRIASSFFTFLHERGYISKNPMSTVDPIKYVAEIREALTSR
;
A
#
# COMPACT_ATOMS: atom_id res chain seq x y z
N MET A 1 26.67 -13.27 3.76
CA MET A 1 27.47 -12.20 4.37
C MET A 1 26.63 -11.11 5.02
N ASP A 2 25.51 -10.77 4.46
CA ASP A 2 24.66 -9.70 5.01
C ASP A 2 23.92 -10.12 6.30
N GLU A 3 23.66 -11.39 6.47
CA GLU A 3 23.03 -11.98 7.66
C GLU A 3 23.88 -11.78 8.93
N VAL A 4 25.18 -12.04 8.85
CA VAL A 4 26.11 -11.88 9.97
C VAL A 4 26.22 -10.41 10.36
N ARG A 5 26.29 -9.51 9.41
CA ARG A 5 26.33 -8.06 9.64
C ARG A 5 25.07 -7.52 10.29
N LEU A 6 23.90 -7.96 9.83
CA LEU A 6 22.60 -7.57 10.41
C LEU A 6 22.55 -7.99 11.89
N LYS A 7 22.96 -9.22 12.16
CA LYS A 7 22.98 -9.78 13.49
C LYS A 7 23.94 -9.01 14.41
N ASP A 8 25.16 -8.75 13.96
CA ASP A 8 26.17 -8.01 14.72
C ASP A 8 25.71 -6.58 15.03
N GLU A 9 25.10 -5.89 14.06
CA GLU A 9 24.56 -4.55 14.25
C GLU A 9 23.40 -4.52 15.26
N LEU A 10 22.51 -5.50 15.19
CA LEU A 10 21.39 -5.64 16.13
C LEU A 10 21.88 -5.92 17.54
N MET A 11 22.84 -6.86 17.68
CA MET A 11 23.45 -7.22 18.97
C MET A 11 24.20 -6.03 19.58
N ALA A 12 24.90 -5.24 18.78
CA ALA A 12 25.57 -4.03 19.25
C ALA A 12 24.60 -2.98 19.80
N ARG A 13 23.45 -2.81 19.18
CA ARG A 13 22.40 -1.89 19.66
C ARG A 13 21.76 -2.38 20.96
N LEU A 14 21.49 -3.68 21.07
CA LEU A 14 20.85 -4.28 22.24
C LEU A 14 21.80 -4.44 23.45
N SER A 15 23.10 -4.45 23.22
CA SER A 15 24.09 -4.62 24.28
C SER A 15 24.09 -3.52 25.35
N ASN A 16 23.52 -2.36 25.04
CA ASN A 16 23.41 -1.27 25.99
C ASN A 16 22.12 -1.34 26.84
N GLU A 17 21.16 -2.16 26.45
CA GLU A 17 19.83 -2.23 27.07
C GLU A 17 19.55 -3.58 27.74
N LEU A 18 20.25 -4.63 27.32
CA LEU A 18 20.01 -5.99 27.78
C LEU A 18 21.26 -6.62 28.41
N ASP A 19 21.03 -7.51 29.36
CA ASP A 19 22.08 -8.31 29.98
C ASP A 19 22.60 -9.46 29.07
N ARG A 20 23.74 -10.04 29.43
CA ARG A 20 24.36 -11.11 28.62
C ARG A 20 23.46 -12.34 28.41
N PRO A 21 22.72 -12.85 29.41
CA PRO A 21 21.86 -14.01 29.20
C PRO A 21 20.73 -13.72 28.16
N ALA A 22 20.14 -12.55 28.23
CA ALA A 22 19.11 -12.14 27.27
C ALA A 22 19.68 -12.01 25.86
N LEU A 23 20.84 -11.42 25.69
CA LEU A 23 21.54 -11.31 24.42
C LEU A 23 21.85 -12.68 23.79
N GLN A 24 22.26 -13.68 24.60
CA GLN A 24 22.49 -15.03 24.09
C GLN A 24 21.22 -15.70 23.56
N VAL A 25 20.09 -15.52 24.24
CA VAL A 25 18.80 -16.06 23.79
C VAL A 25 18.40 -15.43 22.46
N ILE A 26 18.54 -14.12 22.34
CA ILE A 26 18.23 -13.37 21.11
C ILE A 26 19.16 -13.79 19.97
N ASP A 27 20.45 -13.95 20.25
CA ASP A 27 21.45 -14.40 19.27
C ASP A 27 21.10 -15.78 18.71
N GLY A 28 20.76 -16.73 19.56
CA GLY A 28 20.34 -18.07 19.16
C GLY A 28 19.04 -18.07 18.37
N ALA A 29 18.04 -17.30 18.80
CA ALA A 29 16.75 -17.18 18.11
C ALA A 29 16.92 -16.56 16.73
N LEU A 30 17.68 -15.47 16.60
CA LEU A 30 17.97 -14.83 15.31
C LEU A 30 18.70 -15.79 14.36
N SER A 31 19.74 -16.49 14.83
CA SER A 31 20.46 -17.45 14.00
C SER A 31 19.58 -18.58 13.47
N SER A 32 18.61 -19.01 14.28
CA SER A 32 17.67 -20.06 13.88
C SER A 32 16.67 -19.57 12.84
N VAL A 33 16.14 -18.37 13.03
CA VAL A 33 15.14 -17.79 12.13
C VAL A 33 15.77 -17.37 10.81
N LEU A 34 16.90 -16.67 10.85
CA LEU A 34 17.55 -16.08 9.68
C LEU A 34 18.05 -17.14 8.68
N ARG A 35 18.31 -18.38 9.11
CA ARG A 35 18.69 -19.48 8.19
C ARG A 35 17.66 -19.77 7.10
N ASN A 36 16.41 -19.42 7.35
CA ASN A 36 15.31 -19.67 6.42
C ASN A 36 15.02 -18.48 5.50
N TYR A 37 15.80 -17.41 5.60
CA TYR A 37 15.60 -16.18 4.83
C TYR A 37 16.87 -15.79 4.09
N GLU A 38 16.71 -15.40 2.83
CA GLU A 38 17.76 -14.74 2.08
C GLU A 38 17.70 -13.23 2.38
N ILE A 39 18.70 -12.72 3.09
CA ILE A 39 18.75 -11.32 3.51
C ILE A 39 19.76 -10.58 2.67
N SER A 40 19.30 -9.55 1.99
CA SER A 40 20.15 -8.60 1.29
C SER A 40 20.08 -7.21 1.96
N LYS A 41 21.22 -6.56 2.09
CA LYS A 41 21.26 -5.18 2.57
C LYS A 41 20.59 -4.27 1.55
N ARG A 42 19.59 -3.53 1.99
CA ARG A 42 19.03 -2.46 1.17
C ARG A 42 20.15 -1.43 0.91
N GLU A 43 20.60 -1.32 -0.32
CA GLU A 43 21.55 -0.28 -0.69
C GLU A 43 20.87 1.09 -0.52
N THR A 44 21.29 1.82 0.51
CA THR A 44 20.87 3.20 0.77
C THR A 44 21.71 4.22 -0.01
N GLY A 45 22.44 3.78 -1.02
CA GLY A 45 23.05 4.66 -2.00
C GLY A 45 22.06 4.92 -3.12
N LEU A 46 21.62 6.15 -3.31
CA LEU A 46 20.95 6.85 -4.43
C LEU A 46 20.37 6.02 -5.62
N SER A 47 20.34 4.71 -5.53
CA SER A 47 19.50 3.80 -6.27
C SER A 47 18.23 3.65 -5.46
N THR A 48 17.40 4.68 -5.43
CA THR A 48 15.99 4.48 -5.18
C THR A 48 15.56 3.50 -6.25
N ASN A 49 15.39 2.23 -5.89
CA ASN A 49 14.35 1.42 -6.49
C ASN A 49 13.05 2.15 -6.13
N ILE A 50 12.82 3.27 -6.78
CA ILE A 50 11.51 3.89 -6.86
C ILE A 50 10.72 2.79 -7.54
N ILE A 51 9.85 2.14 -6.76
CA ILE A 51 8.82 1.31 -7.35
C ILE A 51 8.03 2.30 -8.19
N SER A 52 8.41 2.40 -9.47
CA SER A 52 7.79 3.30 -10.41
C SER A 52 6.62 2.55 -11.04
N PHE A 53 5.48 3.16 -10.99
CA PHE A 53 4.29 2.70 -11.71
C PHE A 53 4.01 3.71 -12.83
N PRO A 54 4.56 3.51 -14.04
CA PRO A 54 4.43 4.47 -15.13
C PRO A 54 2.96 4.84 -15.43
N GLU A 55 2.07 3.87 -15.37
CA GLU A 55 0.64 4.05 -15.61
C GLU A 55 -0.01 4.95 -14.54
N LEU A 56 0.44 4.82 -13.29
CA LEU A 56 -0.01 5.68 -12.21
C LEU A 56 0.49 7.12 -12.40
N ASP A 57 1.74 7.30 -12.81
CA ASP A 57 2.31 8.63 -13.05
C ASP A 57 1.55 9.37 -14.17
N ILE A 58 1.17 8.65 -15.23
CA ILE A 58 0.36 9.20 -16.32
C ILE A 58 -1.04 9.59 -15.81
N PHE A 59 -1.67 8.75 -15.01
CA PHE A 59 -2.98 9.04 -14.42
C PHE A 59 -2.94 10.24 -13.46
N ILE A 60 -1.93 10.31 -12.61
CA ILE A 60 -1.74 11.45 -11.70
C ILE A 60 -1.49 12.75 -12.50
N GLY A 61 -0.74 12.69 -13.58
CA GLY A 61 -0.57 13.82 -14.50
C GLY A 61 -1.91 14.29 -15.09
N LYS A 62 -2.77 13.35 -15.47
CA LYS A 62 -4.13 13.66 -15.98
C LYS A 62 -4.97 14.40 -14.94
N ILE A 63 -5.08 13.89 -13.70
CA ILE A 63 -5.91 14.53 -12.68
C ILE A 63 -5.38 15.89 -12.22
N ARG A 64 -4.05 16.09 -12.29
CA ARG A 64 -3.45 17.42 -12.09
C ARG A 64 -3.84 18.40 -13.20
N PHE A 65 -3.82 17.93 -14.44
CA PHE A 65 -4.26 18.73 -15.60
C PHE A 65 -5.74 19.12 -15.50
N GLU A 66 -6.57 18.26 -14.94
CA GLU A 66 -8.00 18.51 -14.70
C GLU A 66 -8.28 19.42 -13.50
N ASN A 67 -7.24 20.00 -12.89
CA ASN A 67 -7.33 20.93 -11.77
C ASN A 67 -7.92 20.35 -10.48
N TYR A 68 -7.74 19.06 -10.22
CA TYR A 68 -8.04 18.50 -8.91
C TYR A 68 -7.19 19.17 -7.83
N SER A 69 -7.75 19.34 -6.63
CA SER A 69 -7.01 19.93 -5.52
C SER A 69 -5.77 19.10 -5.17
N VAL A 70 -4.72 19.74 -4.65
CA VAL A 70 -3.48 19.07 -4.22
C VAL A 70 -3.79 17.96 -3.20
N SER A 71 -4.72 18.21 -2.27
CA SER A 71 -5.15 17.21 -1.29
C SER A 71 -5.77 15.99 -1.97
N THR A 72 -6.63 16.18 -2.96
CA THR A 72 -7.26 15.09 -3.71
C THR A 72 -6.23 14.30 -4.51
N VAL A 73 -5.33 14.97 -5.20
CA VAL A 73 -4.25 14.31 -5.97
C VAL A 73 -3.38 13.46 -5.04
N ASN A 74 -3.02 13.97 -3.86
CA ASN A 74 -2.22 13.24 -2.87
C ASN A 74 -2.96 12.00 -2.33
N GLN A 75 -4.28 12.10 -2.10
CA GLN A 75 -5.08 10.95 -1.68
C GLN A 75 -5.12 9.85 -2.75
N TYR A 76 -5.33 10.23 -4.00
CA TYR A 76 -5.31 9.31 -5.14
C TYR A 76 -3.95 8.63 -5.27
N GLN A 77 -2.88 9.40 -5.28
CA GLN A 77 -1.53 8.88 -5.43
C GLN A 77 -1.15 7.93 -4.29
N ARG A 78 -1.45 8.30 -3.04
CA ARG A 78 -1.14 7.47 -1.88
C ARG A 78 -1.89 6.13 -1.92
N PHE A 79 -3.19 6.18 -2.11
CA PHE A 79 -4.00 4.96 -2.10
C PHE A 79 -3.66 4.03 -3.28
N LEU A 80 -3.52 4.58 -4.49
CA LEU A 80 -3.20 3.78 -5.68
C LEU A 80 -1.79 3.19 -5.60
N THR A 81 -0.83 3.91 -5.05
CA THR A 81 0.50 3.37 -4.77
C THR A 81 0.42 2.19 -3.80
N ASP A 82 -0.30 2.34 -2.69
CA ASP A 82 -0.50 1.29 -1.71
C ASP A 82 -1.21 0.06 -2.32
N LEU A 83 -2.23 0.28 -3.15
CA LEU A 83 -2.95 -0.77 -3.86
C LEU A 83 -2.02 -1.56 -4.79
N LEU A 84 -1.23 -0.88 -5.61
CA LEU A 84 -0.33 -1.52 -6.57
C LEU A 84 0.79 -2.29 -5.87
N ILE A 85 1.30 -1.76 -4.76
CA ILE A 85 2.29 -2.46 -3.92
C ILE A 85 1.67 -3.70 -3.27
N TYR A 86 0.46 -3.57 -2.72
CA TYR A 86 -0.23 -4.68 -2.06
C TYR A 86 -0.51 -5.84 -3.02
N VAL A 87 -1.03 -5.54 -4.21
CA VAL A 87 -1.34 -6.55 -5.21
C VAL A 87 -0.07 -7.17 -5.81
N GLY A 88 0.97 -6.37 -6.05
CA GLY A 88 2.27 -6.84 -6.51
C GLY A 88 2.26 -7.50 -7.90
N LYS A 89 1.25 -7.21 -8.72
CA LYS A 89 1.11 -7.70 -10.09
C LYS A 89 1.19 -6.55 -11.09
N PRO A 90 1.60 -6.82 -12.35
CA PRO A 90 1.42 -5.86 -13.43
C PRO A 90 -0.05 -5.43 -13.56
N VAL A 91 -0.30 -4.18 -13.94
CA VAL A 91 -1.68 -3.65 -14.04
C VAL A 91 -2.57 -4.47 -14.98
N GLN A 92 -1.98 -5.14 -15.98
CA GLN A 92 -2.67 -6.00 -16.93
C GLN A 92 -3.21 -7.30 -16.30
N GLU A 93 -2.65 -7.72 -15.17
CA GLU A 93 -2.97 -8.98 -14.49
C GLU A 93 -3.82 -8.77 -13.23
N ILE A 94 -4.11 -7.53 -12.87
CA ILE A 94 -4.93 -7.22 -11.70
C ILE A 94 -6.39 -7.59 -11.97
N ALA A 95 -6.95 -8.40 -11.09
CA ALA A 95 -8.36 -8.79 -11.11
C ALA A 95 -9.18 -7.99 -10.09
N GLY A 96 -10.50 -8.03 -10.22
CA GLY A 96 -11.41 -7.39 -9.27
C GLY A 96 -11.26 -7.91 -7.85
N GLU A 97 -11.01 -9.21 -7.71
CA GLU A 97 -10.76 -9.87 -6.42
C GLU A 97 -9.54 -9.31 -5.71
N ASP A 98 -8.46 -8.99 -6.43
CA ASP A 98 -7.26 -8.38 -5.86
C ASP A 98 -7.56 -7.01 -5.23
N VAL A 99 -8.42 -6.22 -5.89
CA VAL A 99 -8.85 -4.92 -5.37
C VAL A 99 -9.74 -5.07 -4.14
N VAL A 100 -10.66 -6.02 -4.16
CA VAL A 100 -11.54 -6.34 -3.02
C VAL A 100 -10.73 -6.78 -1.81
N GLU A 101 -9.75 -7.66 -2.00
CA GLU A 101 -8.86 -8.10 -0.91
C GLU A 101 -8.06 -6.93 -0.32
N CYS A 102 -7.52 -6.05 -1.15
CA CYS A 102 -6.81 -4.86 -0.69
C CYS A 102 -7.72 -3.93 0.13
N LEU A 103 -8.95 -3.69 -0.33
CA LEU A 103 -9.92 -2.86 0.40
C LEU A 103 -10.32 -3.47 1.74
N ASN A 104 -10.51 -4.78 1.79
CA ASN A 104 -10.79 -5.50 3.03
C ASN A 104 -9.59 -5.45 4.00
N TYR A 105 -8.39 -5.60 3.50
CA TYR A 105 -7.17 -5.42 4.28
C TYR A 105 -7.08 -4.00 4.87
N TYR A 106 -7.36 -2.97 4.08
CA TYR A 106 -7.38 -1.58 4.53
C TYR A 106 -8.39 -1.34 5.65
N GLU A 107 -9.58 -1.91 5.52
CA GLU A 107 -10.63 -1.80 6.54
C GLU A 107 -10.18 -2.39 7.88
N GLN A 108 -9.58 -3.55 7.86
CA GLN A 108 -9.10 -4.23 9.07
C GLN A 108 -7.86 -3.58 9.67
N ALA A 109 -6.87 -3.22 8.84
CA ALA A 109 -5.59 -2.69 9.30
C ALA A 109 -5.69 -1.25 9.80
N ARG A 110 -6.52 -0.42 9.16
CA ARG A 110 -6.67 1.01 9.47
C ARG A 110 -8.00 1.37 10.11
N LYS A 111 -8.89 0.40 10.30
CA LYS A 111 -10.23 0.59 10.90
C LYS A 111 -11.02 1.72 10.25
N ILE A 112 -11.00 1.77 8.92
CA ILE A 112 -11.74 2.76 8.15
C ILE A 112 -13.23 2.44 8.11
N SER A 113 -14.06 3.47 7.96
CA SER A 113 -15.50 3.32 7.78
C SER A 113 -15.85 2.75 6.40
N SER A 114 -17.06 2.18 6.27
CA SER A 114 -17.56 1.71 4.96
C SER A 114 -17.65 2.83 3.93
N SER A 115 -17.95 4.06 4.34
CA SER A 115 -17.94 5.25 3.50
C SER A 115 -16.54 5.56 2.97
N THR A 116 -15.52 5.49 3.82
CA THR A 116 -14.11 5.68 3.41
C THR A 116 -13.66 4.55 2.49
N LYS A 117 -14.05 3.32 2.76
CA LYS A 117 -13.78 2.16 1.92
C LYS A 117 -14.39 2.32 0.53
N ASP A 118 -15.65 2.78 0.42
CA ASP A 118 -16.29 3.07 -0.86
C ASP A 118 -15.60 4.23 -1.61
N HIS A 119 -15.17 5.25 -0.89
CA HIS A 119 -14.38 6.33 -1.51
C HIS A 119 -13.10 5.79 -2.17
N LYS A 120 -12.37 4.91 -1.47
CA LYS A 120 -11.18 4.24 -2.03
C LYS A 120 -11.51 3.35 -3.22
N ARG A 121 -12.62 2.61 -3.17
CA ARG A 121 -13.12 1.85 -4.32
C ARG A 121 -13.36 2.74 -5.54
N ARG A 122 -13.94 3.92 -5.37
CA ARG A 122 -14.15 4.89 -6.45
C ARG A 122 -12.84 5.41 -7.03
N ILE A 123 -11.82 5.64 -6.21
CA ILE A 123 -10.48 6.01 -6.68
C ILE A 123 -9.91 4.89 -7.57
N ALA A 124 -9.97 3.64 -7.12
CA ALA A 124 -9.55 2.49 -7.92
C ALA A 124 -10.35 2.39 -9.23
N SER A 125 -11.67 2.59 -9.18
CA SER A 125 -12.53 2.58 -10.37
C SER A 125 -12.12 3.65 -11.39
N SER A 126 -11.84 4.85 -10.93
CA SER A 126 -11.37 5.95 -11.79
C SER A 126 -10.04 5.62 -12.48
N PHE A 127 -9.11 5.04 -11.75
CA PHE A 127 -7.80 4.64 -12.27
C PHE A 127 -7.91 3.53 -13.33
N PHE A 128 -8.58 2.44 -13.01
CA PHE A 128 -8.70 1.30 -13.94
C PHE A 128 -9.59 1.62 -15.15
N THR A 129 -10.59 2.47 -15.01
CA THR A 129 -11.35 2.98 -16.15
C THR A 129 -10.46 3.78 -17.09
N PHE A 130 -9.63 4.66 -16.56
CA PHE A 130 -8.64 5.39 -17.35
C PHE A 130 -7.68 4.45 -18.08
N LEU A 131 -7.13 3.44 -17.39
CA LEU A 131 -6.23 2.48 -18.02
C LEU A 131 -6.90 1.68 -19.14
N HIS A 132 -8.14 1.30 -18.95
CA HIS A 132 -8.92 0.58 -19.95
C HIS A 132 -9.24 1.45 -21.17
N GLU A 133 -9.70 2.67 -20.97
CA GLU A 133 -10.00 3.63 -22.05
C GLU A 133 -8.77 4.00 -22.87
N ARG A 134 -7.61 4.05 -22.24
CA ARG A 134 -6.32 4.33 -22.90
C ARG A 134 -5.65 3.10 -23.51
N GLY A 135 -6.21 1.91 -23.34
CA GLY A 135 -5.69 0.67 -23.89
C GLY A 135 -4.50 0.07 -23.15
N TYR A 136 -4.21 0.54 -21.94
CA TYR A 136 -3.15 -0.06 -21.10
C TYR A 136 -3.55 -1.43 -20.57
N ILE A 137 -4.84 -1.65 -20.35
CA ILE A 137 -5.42 -2.93 -19.95
C ILE A 137 -6.56 -3.31 -20.90
N SER A 138 -6.70 -4.60 -21.19
CA SER A 138 -7.75 -5.13 -22.07
C SER A 138 -9.08 -5.31 -21.36
N LYS A 139 -9.07 -5.46 -20.04
CA LYS A 139 -10.23 -5.74 -19.21
C LYS A 139 -10.20 -4.86 -17.96
N ASN A 140 -11.30 -4.18 -17.67
CA ASN A 140 -11.38 -3.37 -16.46
C ASN A 140 -11.71 -4.27 -15.25
N PRO A 141 -10.81 -4.42 -14.27
CA PRO A 141 -11.05 -5.26 -13.09
C PRO A 141 -12.22 -4.75 -12.24
N MET A 142 -12.52 -3.46 -12.30
CA MET A 142 -13.60 -2.87 -11.51
C MET A 142 -15.00 -3.20 -12.04
N SER A 143 -15.11 -3.78 -13.23
CA SER A 143 -16.39 -4.21 -13.79
C SER A 143 -17.10 -5.30 -12.96
N THR A 144 -16.34 -6.05 -12.17
CA THR A 144 -16.83 -7.10 -11.28
C THR A 144 -16.90 -6.70 -9.81
N VAL A 145 -16.54 -5.45 -9.48
CA VAL A 145 -16.52 -4.94 -8.10
C VAL A 145 -17.75 -4.07 -7.86
N ASP A 146 -18.65 -4.57 -7.04
CA ASP A 146 -19.87 -3.85 -6.68
C ASP A 146 -19.63 -2.66 -5.75
N PRO A 147 -20.51 -1.63 -5.80
CA PRO A 147 -20.51 -0.55 -4.82
C PRO A 147 -20.72 -1.07 -3.40
N ILE A 148 -20.03 -0.44 -2.44
CA ILE A 148 -20.17 -0.81 -1.03
C ILE A 148 -21.46 -0.20 -0.50
N LYS A 149 -22.30 -1.03 0.10
CA LYS A 149 -23.53 -0.61 0.77
C LYS A 149 -23.20 -0.06 2.15
N TYR A 150 -23.58 1.17 2.41
CA TYR A 150 -23.50 1.78 3.74
C TYR A 150 -24.69 2.72 3.93
N VAL A 151 -25.10 2.89 5.19
CA VAL A 151 -26.10 3.90 5.55
C VAL A 151 -25.37 5.23 5.62
N ALA A 152 -25.73 6.17 4.76
CA ALA A 152 -25.27 7.53 4.88
C ALA A 152 -25.85 8.10 6.17
N GLU A 153 -25.01 8.45 7.14
CA GLU A 153 -25.44 9.24 8.29
C GLU A 153 -25.93 10.58 7.76
N ILE A 154 -27.22 10.79 7.86
CA ILE A 154 -27.81 12.10 7.62
C ILE A 154 -27.30 12.97 8.77
N ARG A 155 -26.29 13.79 8.50
CA ARG A 155 -25.97 14.89 9.39
C ARG A 155 -27.17 15.83 9.34
N GLU A 156 -28.04 15.72 10.33
CA GLU A 156 -29.03 16.76 10.57
C GLU A 156 -28.25 18.05 10.79
N ALA A 157 -28.37 18.96 9.84
CA ALA A 157 -27.93 20.31 10.05
C ALA A 157 -28.78 20.86 11.21
N LEU A 158 -28.15 20.95 12.38
CA LEU A 158 -28.72 21.71 13.50
C LEU A 158 -28.88 23.15 13.02
N THR A 159 -30.06 23.46 12.52
CA THR A 159 -30.52 24.85 12.40
C THR A 159 -30.71 25.36 13.79
N SER A 160 -29.66 25.98 14.35
CA SER A 160 -29.80 26.84 15.52
C SER A 160 -30.58 28.06 15.10
N ARG A 161 -31.76 28.19 15.69
CA ARG A 161 -32.47 29.49 15.79
C ARG A 161 -31.82 30.38 16.83
#